data_1b0473abc218c4146e9914bc833a42e4
#
_entry.id   1b0473abc218c4146e9914bc833a42e4
#
_cell.length_a   1.000
_cell.length_b   1.000
_cell.length_c   1.000
_cell.angle_alpha   90.00
_cell.angle_beta   90.00
_cell.angle_gamma   90.00
#
_symmetry.space_group_name_H-M   'P 1'
#
loop_
_entity.id
_entity.type
_entity.pdbx_description
1 polymer ?
#
loop_
_entity_poly.entity_id
_entity_poly.type
_entity_poly.pdbx_seq_one_letter_code
_entity_poly.pdbx_strand_id
1 'polypeptide(L)'
;LLAGLFLPGCAAPLAADLLFVTSPVLFERVFRHTSLGAQFFVLAALYFYFAARRKGQYASRGLFVLNVLAVGIHPYFLPMTYAITLALLLEYALHNRQLAGPGLYLAANFGGTALLGWALGLLYGSASSGGQALYGYFCMNLNALWNPVGVNGVLYSRVLSLIHI
;
A
#
# COMPACT_ATOMS: atom_id res chain seq x y z
N LEU A 1 -3.74 14.66 -7.37
CA LEU A 1 -3.46 13.92 -8.60
C LEU A 1 -4.47 12.79 -8.84
N LEU A 2 -4.67 11.88 -7.87
CA LEU A 2 -5.61 10.76 -8.02
C LEU A 2 -7.05 11.25 -8.18
N ALA A 3 -7.51 12.16 -7.34
CA ALA A 3 -8.85 12.74 -7.41
C ALA A 3 -9.11 13.48 -8.73
N GLY A 4 -8.09 14.14 -9.30
CA GLY A 4 -8.18 14.81 -10.60
C GLY A 4 -8.43 13.86 -11.78
N LEU A 5 -8.24 12.55 -11.62
CA LEU A 5 -8.62 11.57 -12.65
C LEU A 5 -10.14 11.37 -12.75
N PHE A 6 -10.87 11.64 -11.67
CA PHE A 6 -12.30 11.32 -11.57
C PHE A 6 -13.20 12.56 -11.47
N LEU A 7 -12.66 13.67 -10.95
CA LEU A 7 -13.41 14.88 -10.68
C LEU A 7 -13.01 16.01 -11.63
N PRO A 8 -13.97 16.68 -12.29
CA PRO A 8 -13.68 17.85 -13.09
C PRO A 8 -13.38 19.06 -12.21
N GLY A 9 -12.43 19.90 -12.65
CA GLY A 9 -12.06 21.13 -11.94
C GLY A 9 -10.98 20.93 -10.87
N CYS A 10 -10.52 22.01 -10.26
CA CYS A 10 -9.43 21.99 -9.27
C CYS A 10 -9.94 21.95 -7.82
N ALA A 11 -11.14 22.45 -7.55
CA ALA A 11 -11.63 22.63 -6.18
C ALA A 11 -11.94 21.30 -5.46
N ALA A 12 -12.63 20.37 -6.13
CA ALA A 12 -12.95 19.08 -5.51
C ALA A 12 -11.73 18.19 -5.25
N PRO A 13 -10.76 18.05 -6.17
CA PRO A 13 -9.51 17.37 -5.89
C PRO A 13 -8.72 17.99 -4.74
N LEU A 14 -8.63 19.32 -4.68
CA LEU A 14 -7.92 20.01 -3.59
C LEU A 14 -8.60 19.78 -2.24
N ALA A 15 -9.93 19.83 -2.17
CA ALA A 15 -10.67 19.55 -0.95
C ALA A 15 -10.44 18.10 -0.49
N ALA A 16 -10.46 17.13 -1.41
CA ALA A 16 -10.16 15.73 -1.10
C ALA A 16 -8.73 15.52 -0.59
N ASP A 17 -7.76 16.17 -1.23
CA ASP A 17 -6.36 16.11 -0.81
C ASP A 17 -6.16 16.74 0.58
N LEU A 18 -6.80 17.89 0.86
CA LEU A 18 -6.77 18.52 2.17
C LEU A 18 -7.38 17.63 3.26
N LEU A 19 -8.56 17.07 3.02
CA LEU A 19 -9.20 16.13 3.95
C LEU A 19 -8.34 14.91 4.23
N PHE A 20 -7.66 14.39 3.21
CA PHE A 20 -6.77 13.26 3.38
C PHE A 20 -5.55 13.62 4.22
N VAL A 21 -4.87 14.73 3.90
CA VAL A 21 -3.65 15.19 4.60
C VAL A 21 -3.95 15.59 6.04
N THR A 22 -5.13 16.15 6.31
CA THR A 22 -5.54 16.55 7.66
C THR A 22 -6.21 15.42 8.46
N SER A 23 -6.28 14.21 7.91
CA SER A 23 -6.90 13.10 8.63
C SER A 23 -6.14 12.75 9.92
N PRO A 24 -6.82 12.59 11.06
CA PRO A 24 -6.16 12.28 12.34
C PRO A 24 -5.33 10.99 12.30
N VAL A 25 -5.78 10.02 11.51
CA VAL A 25 -5.08 8.74 11.33
C VAL A 25 -3.73 8.93 10.64
N LEU A 26 -3.64 9.83 9.66
CA LEU A 26 -2.38 10.12 9.00
C LEU A 26 -1.41 10.81 9.96
N PHE A 27 -1.90 11.82 10.70
CA PHE A 27 -1.08 12.52 11.69
C PHE A 27 -0.54 11.57 12.74
N GLU A 28 -1.35 10.72 13.33
CA GLU A 28 -0.89 9.77 14.35
C GLU A 28 0.16 8.81 13.80
N ARG A 29 -0.01 8.31 12.57
CA ARG A 29 0.95 7.41 11.94
C ARG A 29 2.27 8.09 11.59
N VAL A 30 2.24 9.32 11.12
CA VAL A 30 3.46 10.09 10.80
C VAL A 30 4.32 10.29 12.05
N PHE A 31 3.71 10.56 13.21
CA PHE A 31 4.47 10.80 14.44
C PHE A 31 4.91 9.52 15.16
N ARG A 32 4.15 8.43 15.08
CA ARG A 32 4.48 7.18 15.78
C ARG A 32 5.25 6.18 14.91
N HIS A 33 4.93 6.12 13.62
CA HIS A 33 5.52 5.17 12.67
C HIS A 33 5.73 5.87 11.33
N THR A 34 6.79 6.65 11.21
CA THR A 34 7.09 7.47 10.03
C THR A 34 7.06 6.68 8.72
N SER A 35 7.55 5.44 8.73
CA SER A 35 7.52 4.56 7.56
C SER A 35 6.10 4.19 7.12
N LEU A 36 5.16 4.02 8.06
CA LEU A 36 3.75 3.76 7.75
C LEU A 36 2.98 5.03 7.36
N GLY A 37 3.53 6.22 7.68
CA GLY A 37 3.00 7.50 7.24
C GLY A 37 3.10 7.71 5.72
N ALA A 38 3.98 6.95 5.04
CA ALA A 38 4.17 7.03 3.59
C ALA A 38 3.00 6.39 2.78
N GLN A 39 1.74 6.56 3.23
CA GLN A 39 0.54 6.06 2.54
C GLN A 39 0.37 6.64 1.13
N PHE A 40 1.02 7.79 0.86
CA PHE A 40 1.06 8.36 -0.49
C PHE A 40 1.62 7.37 -1.53
N PHE A 41 2.39 6.37 -1.10
CA PHE A 41 2.89 5.31 -1.97
C PHE A 41 1.75 4.48 -2.57
N VAL A 42 0.78 4.11 -1.75
CA VAL A 42 -0.40 3.35 -2.20
C VAL A 42 -1.28 4.23 -3.09
N LEU A 43 -1.46 5.51 -2.73
CA LEU A 43 -2.20 6.46 -3.57
C LEU A 43 -1.54 6.70 -4.91
N ALA A 44 -0.21 6.80 -4.95
CA ALA A 44 0.54 6.90 -6.19
C ALA A 44 0.41 5.63 -7.04
N ALA A 45 0.43 4.44 -6.42
CA ALA A 45 0.20 3.19 -7.12
C ALA A 45 -1.20 3.13 -7.75
N LEU A 46 -2.25 3.55 -7.03
CA LEU A 46 -3.60 3.67 -7.56
C LEU A 46 -3.68 4.68 -8.70
N TYR A 47 -3.00 5.82 -8.57
CA TYR A 47 -2.93 6.79 -9.65
C TYR A 47 -2.35 6.20 -10.93
N PHE A 48 -1.20 5.52 -10.84
CA PHE A 48 -0.58 4.89 -12.00
C PHE A 48 -1.39 3.71 -12.56
N TYR A 49 -2.09 2.97 -11.70
CA TYR A 49 -3.04 1.94 -12.12
C TYR A 49 -4.14 2.54 -12.99
N PHE A 50 -4.87 3.55 -12.51
CA PHE A 50 -5.96 4.16 -13.26
C PHE A 50 -5.46 4.89 -14.52
N ALA A 51 -4.29 5.51 -14.47
CA ALA A 51 -3.68 6.15 -15.64
C ALA A 51 -3.32 5.13 -16.73
N ALA A 52 -2.75 3.98 -16.36
CA ALA A 52 -2.43 2.89 -17.28
C ALA A 52 -3.69 2.24 -17.85
N ARG A 53 -4.69 1.97 -17.00
CA ARG A 53 -5.99 1.43 -17.39
C ARG A 53 -6.70 2.29 -18.41
N ARG A 54 -6.73 3.63 -18.21
CA ARG A 54 -7.32 4.57 -19.19
C ARG A 54 -6.64 4.54 -20.55
N LYS A 55 -5.34 4.23 -20.58
CA LYS A 55 -4.55 4.10 -21.82
C LYS A 55 -4.61 2.70 -22.42
N GLY A 56 -5.31 1.76 -21.80
CA GLY A 56 -5.33 0.35 -22.23
C GLY A 56 -3.95 -0.32 -22.14
N GLN A 57 -3.10 0.09 -21.21
CA GLN A 57 -1.73 -0.40 -21.06
C GLN A 57 -1.62 -1.28 -19.81
N TYR A 58 -0.91 -2.41 -19.93
CA TYR A 58 -0.55 -3.26 -18.78
C TYR A 58 0.74 -2.81 -18.09
N ALA A 59 1.63 -2.13 -18.80
CA ALA A 59 2.92 -1.70 -18.27
C ALA A 59 2.87 -0.22 -17.87
N SER A 60 3.21 0.07 -16.64
CA SER A 60 3.36 1.43 -16.11
C SER A 60 4.73 1.60 -15.51
N ARG A 61 5.52 2.52 -16.06
CA ARG A 61 6.84 2.87 -15.49
C ARG A 61 6.73 3.33 -14.04
N GLY A 62 5.66 4.07 -13.71
CA GLY A 62 5.42 4.54 -12.35
C GLY A 62 5.16 3.41 -11.37
N LEU A 63 4.34 2.40 -11.73
CA LEU A 63 4.13 1.21 -10.90
C LEU A 63 5.41 0.40 -10.73
N PHE A 64 6.20 0.24 -11.80
CA PHE A 64 7.50 -0.43 -11.72
C PHE A 64 8.42 0.25 -10.71
N VAL A 65 8.60 1.55 -10.81
CA VAL A 65 9.46 2.33 -9.91
C VAL A 65 8.95 2.25 -8.47
N LEU A 66 7.64 2.36 -8.25
CA LEU A 66 7.05 2.24 -6.91
C LEU A 66 7.26 0.85 -6.31
N ASN A 67 7.05 -0.22 -7.08
CA ASN A 67 7.28 -1.58 -6.60
C ASN A 67 8.74 -1.80 -6.17
N VAL A 68 9.68 -1.32 -6.98
CA VAL A 68 11.11 -1.41 -6.65
C VAL A 68 11.47 -0.59 -5.42
N LEU A 69 11.01 0.67 -5.34
CA LEU A 69 11.32 1.56 -4.22
C LEU A 69 10.63 1.13 -2.90
N ALA A 70 9.50 0.42 -2.98
CA ALA A 70 8.77 -0.05 -1.81
C ALA A 70 9.66 -0.90 -0.87
N VAL A 71 10.60 -1.66 -1.43
CA VAL A 71 11.58 -2.46 -0.65
C VAL A 71 12.44 -1.60 0.27
N GLY A 72 12.89 -0.45 -0.23
CA GLY A 72 13.77 0.45 0.53
C GLY A 72 13.03 1.31 1.56
N ILE A 73 11.71 1.47 1.43
CA ILE A 73 10.92 2.32 2.32
C ILE A 73 10.35 1.50 3.47
N HIS A 74 9.52 0.52 3.16
CA HIS A 74 8.96 -0.39 4.16
C HIS A 74 8.39 -1.66 3.51
N PRO A 75 8.71 -2.85 4.02
CA PRO A 75 8.27 -4.13 3.44
C PRO A 75 6.74 -4.26 3.28
N TYR A 76 5.94 -3.60 4.11
CA TYR A 76 4.47 -3.65 4.01
C TYR A 76 3.90 -2.99 2.75
N PHE A 77 4.60 -2.01 2.16
CA PHE A 77 4.13 -1.40 0.92
C PHE A 77 4.28 -2.34 -0.28
N LEU A 78 5.20 -3.27 -0.20
CA LEU A 78 5.47 -4.22 -1.27
C LEU A 78 4.23 -5.05 -1.64
N PRO A 79 3.60 -5.80 -0.73
CA PRO A 79 2.40 -6.55 -1.07
C PRO A 79 1.24 -5.64 -1.53
N MET A 80 1.12 -4.41 -1.00
CA MET A 80 0.06 -3.48 -1.40
C MET A 80 0.23 -3.00 -2.84
N THR A 81 1.44 -2.55 -3.22
CA THR A 81 1.71 -2.06 -4.58
C THR A 81 1.72 -3.21 -5.59
N TYR A 82 2.17 -4.41 -5.20
CA TYR A 82 2.08 -5.60 -6.03
C TYR A 82 0.64 -6.06 -6.24
N ALA A 83 -0.22 -6.00 -5.24
CA ALA A 83 -1.64 -6.32 -5.41
C ALA A 83 -2.30 -5.41 -6.46
N ILE A 84 -2.00 -4.10 -6.44
CA ILE A 84 -2.50 -3.13 -7.43
C ILE A 84 -1.91 -3.45 -8.81
N THR A 85 -0.63 -3.78 -8.89
CA THR A 85 0.02 -4.17 -10.14
C THR A 85 -0.59 -5.44 -10.72
N LEU A 86 -0.79 -6.46 -9.88
CA LEU A 86 -1.44 -7.72 -10.30
C LEU A 86 -2.87 -7.49 -10.79
N ALA A 87 -3.63 -6.62 -10.14
CA ALA A 87 -4.98 -6.26 -10.59
C ALA A 87 -4.96 -5.68 -12.02
N LEU A 88 -4.02 -4.77 -12.32
CA LEU A 88 -3.84 -4.21 -13.66
C LEU A 88 -3.49 -5.28 -14.69
N LEU A 89 -2.55 -6.16 -14.34
CA LEU A 89 -2.08 -7.21 -15.25
C LEU A 89 -3.16 -8.25 -15.52
N LEU A 90 -3.91 -8.66 -14.49
CA LEU A 90 -5.01 -9.60 -14.61
C LEU A 90 -6.16 -9.02 -15.45
N GLU A 91 -6.56 -7.77 -15.16
CA GLU A 91 -7.59 -7.09 -15.96
C GLU A 91 -7.21 -7.04 -17.45
N TYR A 92 -5.97 -6.64 -17.74
CA TYR A 92 -5.47 -6.59 -19.10
C TYR A 92 -5.41 -7.98 -19.76
N ALA A 93 -4.88 -8.97 -19.04
CA ALA A 93 -4.73 -10.34 -19.53
C ALA A 93 -6.08 -10.99 -19.85
N LEU A 94 -7.08 -10.80 -18.99
CA LEU A 94 -8.43 -11.32 -19.18
C LEU A 94 -9.13 -10.65 -20.38
N HIS A 95 -8.97 -9.32 -20.52
CA HIS A 95 -9.61 -8.58 -21.60
C HIS A 95 -8.97 -8.87 -22.97
N ASN A 96 -7.64 -8.90 -23.04
CA ASN A 96 -6.90 -9.05 -24.29
C ASN A 96 -6.46 -10.48 -24.60
N ARG A 97 -6.68 -11.43 -23.69
CA ARG A 97 -6.24 -12.83 -23.79
C ARG A 97 -4.74 -12.99 -24.05
N GLN A 98 -3.94 -12.05 -23.57
CA GLN A 98 -2.49 -12.03 -23.73
C GLN A 98 -1.82 -12.12 -22.35
N LEU A 99 -0.98 -13.14 -22.16
CA LEU A 99 -0.28 -13.39 -20.90
C LEU A 99 1.22 -13.07 -20.96
N ALA A 100 1.82 -13.17 -22.14
CA ALA A 100 3.29 -13.06 -22.28
C ALA A 100 3.82 -11.68 -21.87
N GLY A 101 3.23 -10.59 -22.37
CA GLY A 101 3.63 -9.23 -22.00
C GLY A 101 3.44 -8.91 -20.52
N PRO A 102 2.23 -9.11 -19.96
CA PRO A 102 1.98 -8.99 -18.53
C PRO A 102 2.91 -9.84 -17.66
N GLY A 103 3.16 -11.09 -18.06
CA GLY A 103 4.08 -11.99 -17.35
C GLY A 103 5.52 -11.48 -17.34
N LEU A 104 6.01 -10.99 -18.48
CA LEU A 104 7.36 -10.40 -18.57
C LEU A 104 7.48 -9.13 -17.71
N TYR A 105 6.46 -8.28 -17.72
CA TYR A 105 6.45 -7.08 -16.90
C TYR A 105 6.44 -7.44 -15.40
N LEU A 106 5.69 -8.45 -14.98
CA LEU A 106 5.68 -8.95 -13.61
C LEU A 106 7.06 -9.50 -13.22
N ALA A 107 7.68 -10.30 -14.08
CA ALA A 107 9.02 -10.84 -13.87
C ALA A 107 10.07 -9.72 -13.73
N ALA A 108 9.98 -8.68 -14.56
CA ALA A 108 10.85 -7.51 -14.45
C ALA A 108 10.66 -6.77 -13.12
N ASN A 109 9.42 -6.65 -12.62
CA ASN A 109 9.14 -6.07 -11.30
C ASN A 109 9.80 -6.88 -10.18
N PHE A 110 9.64 -8.21 -10.18
CA PHE A 110 10.29 -9.08 -9.21
C PHE A 110 11.81 -9.00 -9.29
N GLY A 111 12.37 -9.00 -10.49
CA GLY A 111 13.82 -8.85 -10.72
C GLY A 111 14.36 -7.53 -10.18
N GLY A 112 13.70 -6.42 -10.48
CA GLY A 112 14.09 -5.09 -9.97
C GLY A 112 13.98 -4.99 -8.45
N THR A 113 12.92 -5.53 -7.88
CA THR A 113 12.71 -5.59 -6.43
C THR A 113 13.77 -6.43 -5.73
N ALA A 114 14.07 -7.61 -6.27
CA ALA A 114 15.11 -8.50 -5.74
C ALA A 114 16.50 -7.87 -5.86
N LEU A 115 16.80 -7.22 -6.98
CA LEU A 115 18.08 -6.54 -7.20
C LEU A 115 18.28 -5.41 -6.20
N LEU A 116 17.27 -4.57 -5.97
CA LEU A 116 17.36 -3.51 -4.97
C LEU A 116 17.46 -4.08 -3.56
N GLY A 117 16.68 -5.11 -3.22
CA GLY A 117 16.74 -5.79 -1.92
C GLY A 117 18.13 -6.40 -1.68
N TRP A 118 18.73 -6.98 -2.72
CA TRP A 118 20.10 -7.47 -2.66
C TRP A 118 21.12 -6.33 -2.44
N ALA A 119 21.02 -5.25 -3.22
CA ALA A 119 21.91 -4.10 -3.11
C ALA A 119 21.84 -3.41 -1.74
N LEU A 120 20.66 -3.42 -1.12
CA LEU A 120 20.44 -2.89 0.24
C LEU A 120 20.84 -3.88 1.35
N GLY A 121 21.29 -5.07 1.00
CA GLY A 121 21.72 -6.09 1.97
C GLY A 121 20.55 -6.78 2.71
N LEU A 122 19.32 -6.58 2.28
CA LEU A 122 18.13 -7.14 2.96
C LEU A 122 18.07 -8.68 2.86
N LEU A 123 18.71 -9.25 1.85
CA LEU A 123 18.74 -10.70 1.64
C LEU A 123 19.86 -11.40 2.45
N TYR A 124 20.77 -10.65 3.05
CA TYR A 124 21.90 -11.20 3.84
C TYR A 124 21.67 -11.09 5.35
N GLY A 125 20.61 -10.37 5.77
CA GLY A 125 20.28 -10.22 7.18
C GLY A 125 19.80 -11.54 7.76
N SER A 126 20.50 -12.08 8.75
CA SER A 126 19.93 -13.08 9.65
C SER A 126 18.70 -12.47 10.27
N ALA A 127 17.55 -13.11 10.10
CA ALA A 127 16.33 -12.72 10.78
C ALA A 127 16.61 -12.70 12.29
N SER A 128 16.88 -11.50 12.81
CA SER A 128 16.98 -11.35 14.26
C SER A 128 15.63 -11.72 14.84
N SER A 129 15.62 -12.73 15.69
CA SER A 129 14.46 -13.35 16.32
C SER A 129 13.65 -12.41 17.22
N GLY A 130 13.95 -11.10 17.23
CA GLY A 130 13.28 -10.10 18.06
C GLY A 130 11.79 -9.84 17.73
N GLY A 131 11.31 -10.28 16.56
CA GLY A 131 9.91 -10.08 16.17
C GLY A 131 8.94 -11.19 16.59
N GLN A 132 9.43 -12.36 16.96
CA GLN A 132 8.55 -13.50 17.24
C GLN A 132 7.80 -13.38 18.58
N ALA A 133 8.37 -12.70 19.56
CA ALA A 133 7.73 -12.51 20.86
C ALA A 133 6.49 -11.60 20.83
N LEU A 134 6.32 -10.79 19.76
CA LEU A 134 5.20 -9.87 19.59
C LEU A 134 4.20 -10.33 18.51
N TYR A 135 4.40 -11.53 17.96
CA TYR A 135 3.47 -12.09 17.00
C TYR A 135 2.11 -12.32 17.65
N GLY A 136 1.08 -11.72 17.09
CA GLY A 136 -0.27 -11.77 17.65
C GLY A 136 -0.63 -10.59 18.57
N TYR A 137 0.32 -9.88 19.14
CA TYR A 137 0.05 -8.75 20.05
C TYR A 137 -0.60 -7.56 19.32
N PHE A 138 -0.23 -7.35 18.05
CA PHE A 138 -0.78 -6.29 17.21
C PHE A 138 -1.74 -6.81 16.12
N CYS A 139 -2.35 -7.97 16.32
CA CYS A 139 -3.33 -8.49 15.39
C CYS A 139 -4.58 -7.62 15.39
N MET A 140 -5.01 -7.21 14.19
CA MET A 140 -6.28 -6.53 14.03
C MET A 140 -7.40 -7.56 14.20
N ASN A 141 -8.22 -7.39 15.23
CA ASN A 141 -9.42 -8.17 15.44
C ASN A 141 -10.47 -7.75 14.40
N LEU A 142 -11.19 -8.72 13.80
CA LEU A 142 -12.32 -8.44 12.92
C LEU A 142 -13.37 -7.56 13.57
N ASN A 143 -13.47 -7.61 14.89
CA ASN A 143 -14.36 -6.77 15.68
C ASN A 143 -13.89 -5.30 15.76
N ALA A 144 -12.64 -4.98 15.39
CA ALA A 144 -12.10 -3.63 15.44
C ALA A 144 -12.79 -2.67 14.45
N LEU A 145 -13.47 -3.18 13.43
CA LEU A 145 -14.30 -2.39 12.52
C LEU A 145 -15.52 -1.79 13.21
N TRP A 146 -16.05 -2.47 14.23
CA TRP A 146 -17.27 -2.08 14.95
C TRP A 146 -16.98 -1.58 16.36
N ASN A 147 -15.85 -1.96 16.89
CA ASN A 147 -15.41 -1.71 18.25
C ASN A 147 -13.95 -1.27 18.26
N PRO A 148 -13.64 -0.03 17.87
CA PRO A 148 -12.29 0.48 17.96
C PRO A 148 -11.86 0.50 19.43
N VAL A 149 -10.86 -0.29 19.77
CA VAL A 149 -10.21 -0.24 21.08
C VAL A 149 -9.59 1.15 21.20
N GLY A 150 -10.19 1.99 22.03
CA GLY A 150 -9.82 3.39 22.13
C GLY A 150 -8.43 3.57 22.72
N VAL A 151 -7.50 4.02 21.88
CA VAL A 151 -6.20 4.52 22.34
C VAL A 151 -6.26 6.02 22.67
N ASN A 152 -7.28 6.75 22.20
CA ASN A 152 -7.29 8.21 22.27
C ASN A 152 -8.58 8.84 22.81
N GLY A 153 -9.31 8.18 23.67
CA GLY A 153 -10.34 8.86 24.51
C GLY A 153 -11.58 9.43 23.81
N VAL A 154 -11.69 9.39 22.49
CA VAL A 154 -12.80 10.01 21.74
C VAL A 154 -13.92 9.01 21.44
N LEU A 155 -13.61 7.73 21.32
CA LEU A 155 -14.61 6.67 21.11
C LEU A 155 -14.31 5.52 22.09
N TYR A 156 -14.94 5.55 23.24
CA TYR A 156 -14.93 4.42 24.16
C TYR A 156 -15.73 3.27 23.56
N SER A 157 -15.09 2.14 23.36
CA SER A 157 -15.78 0.90 23.11
C SER A 157 -16.68 0.56 24.31
N ARG A 158 -17.98 0.46 24.08
CA ARG A 158 -18.94 0.02 25.11
C ARG A 158 -19.02 -1.50 25.25
N VAL A 159 -18.36 -2.22 24.35
CA VAL A 159 -18.28 -3.67 24.39
C VAL A 159 -16.87 -4.04 24.83
N LEU A 160 -16.72 -4.45 26.06
CA LEU A 160 -15.49 -5.08 26.54
C LEU A 160 -15.17 -6.25 25.60
N SER A 161 -14.08 -6.12 24.86
CA SER A 161 -13.52 -7.23 24.11
C SER A 161 -13.05 -8.27 25.12
N LEU A 162 -13.85 -9.31 25.31
CA LEU A 162 -13.51 -10.47 26.14
C LEU A 162 -12.35 -11.30 25.52
N ILE A 163 -11.62 -10.75 24.56
CA ILE A 163 -10.49 -11.42 23.93
C ILE A 163 -9.21 -10.63 24.28
N HIS A 164 -8.98 -10.48 25.54
CA HIS A 164 -7.66 -10.37 26.13
C HIS A 164 -7.44 -11.64 26.96
N ILE A 165 -7.25 -12.74 26.27
CA ILE A 165 -6.61 -13.92 26.82
C ILE A 165 -5.44 -14.25 25.92
#